data_f4421103ffad5af5cca1d59e5022dd63
#
_entry.id   f4421103ffad5af5cca1d59e5022dd63
#
_cell.length_a   1.000
_cell.length_b   1.000
_cell.length_c   1.000
_cell.angle_alpha   90.00
_cell.angle_beta   90.00
_cell.angle_gamma   90.00
#
_symmetry.space_group_name_H-M   'P 1'
#
loop_
_entity.id
_entity.type
_entity.pdbx_description
1 polymer ?
#
loop_
_entity_poly.entity_id
_entity_poly.type
_entity_poly.pdbx_seq_one_letter_code
_entity_poly.pdbx_strand_id
1 'polypeptide(L)'
;MTLKTGIYVDAENIRLCGGYGMRYDVLVELANRGGSVMLRANCYLAENRERTKEDRDYRLKLYRYHNILRQCGFKVIKKFVKHFVDDEGILTTKANADMDLAIDALLQARNLDRIILLTGDGDFIRLVQALQNMGCRVEVIAFNNVSGELKEEADSFLSGFLIPGLLPIPHDGSEWYRGFPINYNADRGFGFMRYYSLQPDGLKAESVFFHCSKSNVASDSVFLDSDNIFEFKIVANPDNKNKTEAIAIRSIEEIQS
;
A
#
# COMPACT_ATOMS: atom_id res chain seq x y z
N MET A 1 21.07 -2.21 -18.13
CA MET A 1 21.24 -1.10 -17.17
C MET A 1 20.39 -1.41 -15.96
N THR A 2 20.90 -1.34 -14.74
CA THR A 2 20.12 -1.61 -13.52
C THR A 2 19.43 -0.33 -13.07
N LEU A 3 18.11 -0.35 -12.93
CA LEU A 3 17.33 0.82 -12.46
C LEU A 3 17.56 1.05 -10.96
N LYS A 4 17.81 2.29 -10.58
CA LYS A 4 18.03 2.70 -9.19
C LYS A 4 16.71 3.16 -8.59
N THR A 5 16.23 2.46 -7.57
CA THR A 5 14.93 2.71 -6.94
C THR A 5 15.09 3.38 -5.59
N GLY A 6 14.26 4.40 -5.33
CA GLY A 6 14.04 5.01 -4.02
C GLY A 6 12.65 4.69 -3.49
N ILE A 7 12.54 4.41 -2.18
CA ILE A 7 11.26 4.22 -1.47
C ILE A 7 11.10 5.34 -0.45
N TYR A 8 9.96 6.01 -0.47
CA TYR A 8 9.61 7.10 0.45
C TYR A 8 8.24 6.81 1.07
N VAL A 9 8.20 6.62 2.38
CA VAL A 9 6.99 6.20 3.11
C VAL A 9 6.52 7.31 4.03
N ASP A 10 5.34 7.82 3.77
CA ASP A 10 4.56 8.61 4.73
C ASP A 10 3.86 7.64 5.69
N ALA A 11 4.52 7.32 6.79
CA ALA A 11 4.05 6.27 7.68
C ALA A 11 2.73 6.62 8.40
N GLU A 12 2.47 7.91 8.63
CA GLU A 12 1.24 8.34 9.29
C GLU A 12 0.04 8.21 8.36
N ASN A 13 0.15 8.67 7.11
CA ASN A 13 -0.89 8.48 6.10
C ASN A 13 -1.18 6.99 5.88
N ILE A 14 -0.14 6.18 5.66
CA ILE A 14 -0.30 4.72 5.46
C ILE A 14 -0.98 4.06 6.66
N ARG A 15 -0.58 4.40 7.89
CA ARG A 15 -1.17 3.84 9.12
C ARG A 15 -2.65 4.19 9.26
N LEU A 16 -3.03 5.44 8.97
CA LEU A 16 -4.41 5.93 9.07
C LEU A 16 -5.32 5.39 7.96
N CYS A 17 -4.74 5.09 6.80
CA CYS A 17 -5.48 4.66 5.62
C CYS A 17 -5.52 3.13 5.41
N GLY A 18 -5.28 2.33 6.45
CA GLY A 18 -5.45 0.88 6.38
C GLY A 18 -4.18 0.06 6.14
N GLY A 19 -3.02 0.70 6.02
CA GLY A 19 -1.72 0.03 5.86
C GLY A 19 -1.05 -0.39 7.17
N TYR A 20 -1.76 -0.36 8.30
CA TYR A 20 -1.21 -0.79 9.58
C TYR A 20 -0.78 -2.27 9.54
N GLY A 21 0.44 -2.54 10.00
CA GLY A 21 0.99 -3.90 9.98
C GLY A 21 1.62 -4.31 8.64
N MET A 22 1.78 -3.37 7.72
CA MET A 22 2.46 -3.58 6.43
C MET A 22 3.87 -4.17 6.61
N ARG A 23 4.24 -5.10 5.73
CA ARG A 23 5.54 -5.77 5.69
C ARG A 23 6.53 -4.99 4.82
N TYR A 24 7.47 -4.32 5.45
CA TYR A 24 8.49 -3.51 4.78
C TYR A 24 9.51 -4.33 3.98
N ASP A 25 9.74 -5.59 4.37
CA ASP A 25 10.57 -6.53 3.62
C ASP A 25 9.99 -6.83 2.23
N VAL A 26 8.67 -6.95 2.12
CA VAL A 26 7.97 -7.13 0.83
C VAL A 26 8.12 -5.89 -0.08
N LEU A 27 8.09 -4.67 0.49
CA LEU A 27 8.36 -3.45 -0.28
C LEU A 27 9.79 -3.44 -0.83
N VAL A 28 10.76 -3.84 -0.01
CA VAL A 28 12.16 -3.94 -0.43
C VAL A 28 12.32 -4.98 -1.53
N GLU A 29 11.63 -6.11 -1.39
CA GLU A 29 11.62 -7.16 -2.42
C GLU A 29 11.03 -6.62 -3.73
N LEU A 30 9.90 -5.93 -3.69
CA LEU A 30 9.27 -5.31 -4.87
C LEU A 30 10.21 -4.29 -5.54
N ALA A 31 10.89 -3.45 -4.75
CA ALA A 31 11.80 -2.44 -5.26
C ALA A 31 13.05 -3.01 -5.94
N ASN A 32 13.44 -4.23 -5.59
CA ASN A 32 14.60 -4.92 -6.15
C ASN A 32 14.26 -5.85 -7.34
N ARG A 33 13.00 -5.91 -7.78
CA ARG A 33 12.58 -6.76 -8.91
C ARG A 33 12.64 -6.00 -10.24
N GLY A 34 12.49 -6.74 -11.35
CA GLY A 34 12.44 -6.15 -12.69
C GLY A 34 13.74 -5.46 -13.12
N GLY A 35 14.90 -5.98 -12.70
CA GLY A 35 16.20 -5.37 -13.03
C GLY A 35 16.50 -4.09 -12.24
N SER A 36 15.80 -3.87 -11.14
CA SER A 36 15.98 -2.71 -10.25
C SER A 36 16.84 -3.06 -9.03
N VAL A 37 17.44 -2.05 -8.43
CA VAL A 37 18.12 -2.13 -7.14
C VAL A 37 17.65 -0.98 -6.25
N MET A 38 17.25 -1.30 -5.02
CA MET A 38 16.92 -0.30 -4.03
C MET A 38 18.18 0.44 -3.56
N LEU A 39 18.28 1.73 -3.91
CA LEU A 39 19.39 2.59 -3.51
C LEU A 39 19.08 3.35 -2.22
N ARG A 40 17.83 3.73 -2.01
CA ARG A 40 17.33 4.47 -0.84
C ARG A 40 15.99 3.93 -0.39
N ALA A 41 15.80 3.89 0.93
CA ALA A 41 14.51 3.64 1.56
C ALA A 41 14.39 4.53 2.80
N ASN A 42 13.45 5.45 2.78
CA ASN A 42 13.20 6.42 3.83
C ASN A 42 11.77 6.23 4.37
N CYS A 43 11.63 6.24 5.69
CA CYS A 43 10.33 6.19 6.36
C CYS A 43 10.20 7.37 7.30
N TYR A 44 9.17 8.19 7.09
CA TYR A 44 8.91 9.44 7.80
C TYR A 44 7.85 9.19 8.87
N LEU A 45 8.19 9.49 10.12
CA LEU A 45 7.39 9.15 11.30
C LEU A 45 7.12 10.38 12.16
N ALA A 46 5.86 10.52 12.57
CA ALA A 46 5.48 11.42 13.65
C ALA A 46 5.71 10.75 15.01
N GLU A 47 6.40 11.40 15.92
CA GLU A 47 6.73 10.88 17.26
C GLU A 47 6.30 11.87 18.36
N ASN A 48 5.47 11.40 19.30
CA ASN A 48 5.10 12.18 20.46
C ASN A 48 6.15 11.99 21.58
N ARG A 49 6.96 13.05 21.84
CA ARG A 49 8.05 13.00 22.82
C ARG A 49 7.58 12.79 24.26
N GLU A 50 6.48 13.41 24.64
CA GLU A 50 5.95 13.34 26.00
C GLU A 50 5.45 11.93 26.26
N ARG A 51 4.61 11.41 25.37
CA ARG A 51 4.13 10.04 25.46
C ARG A 51 5.27 9.01 25.45
N THR A 52 6.31 9.24 24.66
CA THR A 52 7.49 8.34 24.64
C THR A 52 8.23 8.32 25.98
N LYS A 53 8.22 9.43 26.74
CA LYS A 53 8.84 9.51 28.08
C LYS A 53 7.98 8.84 29.15
N GLU A 54 6.68 9.05 29.10
CA GLU A 54 5.73 8.66 30.14
C GLU A 54 5.20 7.22 29.98
N ASP A 55 4.96 6.80 28.73
CA ASP A 55 4.40 5.50 28.39
C ASP A 55 5.51 4.51 27.97
N ARG A 56 5.84 3.58 28.87
CA ARG A 56 6.86 2.55 28.63
C ARG A 56 6.45 1.59 27.49
N ASP A 57 5.19 1.22 27.39
CA ASP A 57 4.72 0.25 26.41
C ASP A 57 4.68 0.87 25.02
N TYR A 58 4.25 2.13 24.91
CA TYR A 58 4.34 2.91 23.68
C TYR A 58 5.79 3.02 23.20
N ARG A 59 6.72 3.37 24.11
CA ARG A 59 8.15 3.46 23.80
C ARG A 59 8.74 2.15 23.30
N LEU A 60 8.38 1.02 23.92
CA LEU A 60 8.84 -0.30 23.48
C LEU A 60 8.28 -0.71 22.11
N LYS A 61 7.00 -0.43 21.85
CA LYS A 61 6.36 -0.67 20.53
C LYS A 61 7.07 0.16 19.45
N LEU A 62 7.30 1.44 19.71
CA LEU A 62 7.98 2.35 18.80
C LEU A 62 9.41 1.90 18.50
N TYR A 63 10.17 1.50 19.54
CA TYR A 63 11.52 0.98 19.39
C TYR A 63 11.56 -0.29 18.53
N ARG A 64 10.64 -1.24 18.75
CA ARG A 64 10.51 -2.45 17.93
C ARG A 64 10.22 -2.10 16.47
N TYR A 65 9.30 -1.19 16.24
CA TYR A 65 8.94 -0.72 14.91
C TYR A 65 10.13 -0.10 14.17
N HIS A 66 10.88 0.80 14.84
CA HIS A 66 12.09 1.37 14.25
C HIS A 66 13.17 0.33 13.94
N ASN A 67 13.29 -0.70 14.77
CA ASN A 67 14.26 -1.76 14.51
C ASN A 67 13.86 -2.60 13.29
N ILE A 68 12.58 -2.94 13.13
CA ILE A 68 12.07 -3.62 11.94
C ILE A 68 12.39 -2.80 10.69
N LEU A 69 12.08 -1.51 10.68
CA LEU A 69 12.40 -0.63 9.56
C LEU A 69 13.89 -0.64 9.21
N ARG A 70 14.76 -0.50 10.20
CA ARG A 70 16.23 -0.52 9.99
C ARG A 70 16.72 -1.86 9.48
N GLN A 71 16.18 -2.97 9.99
CA GLN A 71 16.51 -4.32 9.52
C GLN A 71 16.11 -4.52 8.05
N CYS A 72 15.02 -3.89 7.59
CA CYS A 72 14.62 -3.86 6.19
C CYS A 72 15.41 -2.84 5.34
N GLY A 73 16.39 -2.13 5.92
CA GLY A 73 17.21 -1.15 5.21
C GLY A 73 16.64 0.26 5.12
N PHE A 74 15.58 0.58 5.87
CA PHE A 74 15.01 1.92 5.89
C PHE A 74 15.77 2.85 6.81
N LYS A 75 16.02 4.07 6.32
CA LYS A 75 16.37 5.22 7.16
C LYS A 75 15.08 5.73 7.83
N VAL A 76 15.09 5.78 9.15
CA VAL A 76 13.97 6.28 9.96
C VAL A 76 14.17 7.78 10.20
N ILE A 77 13.30 8.61 9.63
CA ILE A 77 13.25 10.05 9.79
C ILE A 77 12.12 10.40 10.77
N LYS A 78 12.48 11.02 11.88
CA LYS A 78 11.55 11.32 12.97
C LYS A 78 11.21 12.80 12.99
N LYS A 79 9.92 13.09 12.98
CA LYS A 79 9.39 14.43 13.23
C LYS A 79 8.68 14.44 14.57
N PHE A 80 9.08 15.35 15.44
CA PHE A 80 8.41 15.46 16.73
C PHE A 80 7.13 16.27 16.62
N VAL A 81 6.08 15.70 17.18
CA VAL A 81 4.79 16.36 17.31
C VAL A 81 4.96 17.63 18.13
N LYS A 82 4.45 18.74 17.59
CA LYS A 82 4.35 20.03 18.30
C LYS A 82 2.90 20.27 18.63
N HIS A 83 2.65 20.62 19.87
CA HIS A 83 1.35 21.06 20.34
C HIS A 83 1.28 22.58 20.25
N PHE A 84 0.28 23.10 19.54
CA PHE A 84 -0.04 24.50 19.47
C PHE A 84 -1.40 24.69 20.11
N VAL A 85 -1.52 25.65 21.01
CA VAL A 85 -2.79 26.11 21.53
C VAL A 85 -3.10 27.38 20.74
N ASP A 86 -4.23 27.39 20.03
CA ASP A 86 -4.68 28.61 19.33
C ASP A 86 -5.28 29.63 20.31
N ASP A 87 -5.63 30.81 19.80
CA ASP A 87 -6.19 31.91 20.60
C ASP A 87 -7.56 31.55 21.24
N GLU A 88 -8.21 30.48 20.76
CA GLU A 88 -9.47 29.94 21.27
C GLU A 88 -9.25 28.81 22.29
N GLY A 89 -8.00 28.45 22.61
CA GLY A 89 -7.65 27.40 23.57
C GLY A 89 -7.73 26.00 22.99
N ILE A 90 -7.89 25.84 21.67
CA ILE A 90 -7.96 24.54 21.00
C ILE A 90 -6.54 24.00 20.80
N LEU A 91 -6.29 22.79 21.32
CA LEU A 91 -5.02 22.10 21.16
C LEU A 91 -4.90 21.52 19.74
N THR A 92 -4.12 22.17 18.89
CA THR A 92 -3.80 21.65 17.54
C THR A 92 -2.48 20.92 17.58
N THR A 93 -2.45 19.68 17.11
CA THR A 93 -1.28 18.84 17.05
C THR A 93 -0.78 18.76 15.62
N LYS A 94 0.43 19.25 15.34
CA LYS A 94 1.06 19.18 14.02
C LYS A 94 2.38 18.45 14.08
N ALA A 95 2.54 17.43 13.23
CA ALA A 95 3.82 16.80 12.93
C ALA A 95 3.91 16.67 11.41
N ASN A 96 4.28 17.74 10.74
CA ASN A 96 4.37 17.76 9.29
C ASN A 96 5.70 17.13 8.85
N ALA A 97 5.68 15.84 8.53
CA ALA A 97 6.80 15.10 7.97
C ALA A 97 6.86 15.19 6.44
N ASP A 98 5.79 15.68 5.80
CA ASP A 98 5.59 15.74 4.35
C ASP A 98 6.65 16.60 3.68
N MET A 99 6.97 17.75 4.31
CA MET A 99 8.02 18.63 3.83
C MET A 99 9.39 17.96 3.83
N ASP A 100 9.72 17.20 4.90
CA ASP A 100 11.00 16.50 5.00
C ASP A 100 11.05 15.38 3.93
N LEU A 101 9.92 14.66 3.70
CA LEU A 101 9.79 13.67 2.64
C LEU A 101 10.01 14.30 1.27
N ALA A 102 9.31 15.41 0.99
CA ALA A 102 9.39 16.08 -0.31
C ALA A 102 10.81 16.59 -0.60
N ILE A 103 11.47 17.21 0.39
CA ILE A 103 12.83 17.71 0.22
C ILE A 103 13.81 16.55 -0.01
N ASP A 104 13.74 15.49 0.79
CA ASP A 104 14.64 14.34 0.65
C ASP A 104 14.44 13.64 -0.70
N ALA A 105 13.20 13.46 -1.14
CA ALA A 105 12.89 12.86 -2.44
C ALA A 105 13.46 13.68 -3.59
N LEU A 106 13.27 15.01 -3.60
CA LEU A 106 13.82 15.91 -4.62
C LEU A 106 15.35 15.92 -4.64
N LEU A 107 16.00 15.99 -3.48
CA LEU A 107 17.46 16.01 -3.41
C LEU A 107 18.08 14.69 -3.87
N GLN A 108 17.42 13.57 -3.61
CA GLN A 108 17.92 12.22 -3.94
C GLN A 108 17.55 11.79 -5.36
N ALA A 109 16.52 12.37 -5.97
CA ALA A 109 16.01 12.05 -7.31
C ALA A 109 17.09 12.04 -8.39
N ARG A 110 18.11 12.91 -8.29
CA ARG A 110 19.23 13.00 -9.25
C ARG A 110 20.00 11.69 -9.44
N ASN A 111 19.89 10.79 -8.46
CA ASN A 111 20.59 9.50 -8.46
C ASN A 111 19.63 8.32 -8.62
N LEU A 112 18.36 8.57 -8.92
CA LEU A 112 17.29 7.57 -8.98
C LEU A 112 16.65 7.58 -10.37
N ASP A 113 16.25 6.41 -10.82
CA ASP A 113 15.50 6.22 -12.07
C ASP A 113 14.01 5.96 -11.77
N ARG A 114 13.72 5.36 -10.57
CA ARG A 114 12.39 4.97 -10.13
C ARG A 114 12.17 5.37 -8.67
N ILE A 115 11.00 5.91 -8.39
CA ILE A 115 10.58 6.30 -7.04
C ILE A 115 9.27 5.59 -6.71
N ILE A 116 9.25 4.88 -5.60
CA ILE A 116 8.04 4.31 -5.01
C ILE A 116 7.65 5.21 -3.85
N LEU A 117 6.53 5.91 -4.01
CA LEU A 117 5.98 6.83 -3.02
C LEU A 117 4.79 6.18 -2.34
N LEU A 118 4.88 5.96 -1.03
CA LEU A 118 3.80 5.39 -0.21
C LEU A 118 3.07 6.51 0.51
N THR A 119 2.00 6.98 -0.09
CA THR A 119 1.04 7.96 0.46
C THR A 119 -0.22 7.99 -0.40
N GLY A 120 -1.35 8.33 0.20
CA GLY A 120 -2.62 8.62 -0.50
C GLY A 120 -2.93 10.10 -0.56
N ASP A 121 -2.05 10.95 -0.01
CA ASP A 121 -2.29 12.38 0.17
C ASP A 121 -2.07 13.17 -1.12
N GLY A 122 -3.10 13.91 -1.55
CA GLY A 122 -3.06 14.79 -2.72
C GLY A 122 -2.06 15.94 -2.63
N ASP A 123 -1.62 16.33 -1.43
CA ASP A 123 -0.62 17.37 -1.25
C ASP A 123 0.74 17.01 -1.91
N PHE A 124 0.98 15.73 -2.18
CA PHE A 124 2.16 15.25 -2.88
C PHE A 124 2.10 15.33 -4.41
N ILE A 125 1.00 15.75 -5.03
CA ILE A 125 0.87 15.87 -6.50
C ILE A 125 2.01 16.73 -7.09
N ARG A 126 2.32 17.88 -6.47
CA ARG A 126 3.40 18.74 -6.94
C ARG A 126 4.79 18.11 -6.82
N LEU A 127 4.98 17.24 -5.81
CA LEU A 127 6.19 16.46 -5.70
C LEU A 127 6.29 15.43 -6.83
N VAL A 128 5.22 14.71 -7.13
CA VAL A 128 5.17 13.73 -8.23
C VAL A 128 5.57 14.39 -9.54
N GLN A 129 4.93 15.52 -9.90
CA GLN A 129 5.25 16.29 -11.10
C GLN A 129 6.72 16.72 -11.17
N ALA A 130 7.27 17.20 -10.05
CA ALA A 130 8.67 17.63 -9.99
C ALA A 130 9.63 16.46 -10.19
N LEU A 131 9.36 15.30 -9.62
CA LEU A 131 10.16 14.08 -9.77
C LEU A 131 10.12 13.54 -11.22
N GLN A 132 8.94 13.54 -11.84
CA GLN A 132 8.77 13.18 -13.26
C GLN A 132 9.55 14.12 -14.17
N ASN A 133 9.49 15.45 -13.92
CA ASN A 133 10.28 16.45 -14.66
C ASN A 133 11.80 16.27 -14.49
N MET A 134 12.24 15.61 -13.40
CA MET A 134 13.64 15.23 -13.19
C MET A 134 14.02 13.92 -13.89
N GLY A 135 13.08 13.27 -14.57
CA GLY A 135 13.27 12.02 -15.31
C GLY A 135 13.06 10.74 -14.50
N CYS A 136 12.52 10.84 -13.28
CA CYS A 136 12.18 9.68 -12.48
C CYS A 136 10.81 9.12 -12.88
N ARG A 137 10.68 7.79 -12.96
CA ARG A 137 9.38 7.13 -12.96
C ARG A 137 8.84 7.12 -11.52
N VAL A 138 7.64 7.66 -11.31
CA VAL A 138 7.01 7.76 -9.98
C VAL A 138 5.84 6.79 -9.88
N GLU A 139 5.94 5.83 -8.98
CA GLU A 139 4.91 4.83 -8.69
C GLU A 139 4.34 5.11 -7.30
N VAL A 140 3.02 5.29 -7.21
CA VAL A 140 2.32 5.54 -5.95
C VAL A 140 1.70 4.24 -5.45
N ILE A 141 1.96 3.93 -4.18
CA ILE A 141 1.31 2.84 -3.44
C ILE A 141 0.55 3.45 -2.27
N ALA A 142 -0.75 3.17 -2.18
CA ALA A 142 -1.56 3.59 -1.05
C ALA A 142 -2.64 2.53 -0.75
N PHE A 143 -3.40 2.75 0.33
CA PHE A 143 -4.46 1.83 0.75
C PHE A 143 -5.84 2.49 0.55
N ASN A 144 -6.52 2.92 1.63
CA ASN A 144 -7.79 3.64 1.56
C ASN A 144 -7.58 5.16 1.46
N ASN A 145 -8.65 5.90 1.14
CA ASN A 145 -8.70 7.38 1.15
C ASN A 145 -7.60 8.02 0.29
N VAL A 146 -7.45 7.54 -0.93
CA VAL A 146 -6.45 8.04 -1.88
C VAL A 146 -7.03 9.15 -2.72
N SER A 147 -6.30 10.26 -2.87
CA SER A 147 -6.66 11.34 -3.79
C SER A 147 -6.76 10.81 -5.22
N GLY A 148 -7.90 11.07 -5.88
CA GLY A 148 -8.11 10.70 -7.29
C GLY A 148 -7.08 11.38 -8.20
N GLU A 149 -6.81 12.66 -7.97
CA GLU A 149 -5.82 13.43 -8.73
C GLU A 149 -4.40 12.87 -8.56
N LEU A 150 -4.04 12.38 -7.37
CA LEU A 150 -2.74 11.75 -7.15
C LEU A 150 -2.62 10.42 -7.93
N LYS A 151 -3.71 9.63 -8.00
CA LYS A 151 -3.74 8.39 -8.81
C LYS A 151 -3.52 8.67 -10.29
N GLU A 152 -4.15 9.75 -10.81
CA GLU A 152 -4.06 10.16 -12.21
C GLU A 152 -2.69 10.74 -12.57
N GLU A 153 -2.07 11.50 -11.66
CA GLU A 153 -0.77 12.15 -11.90
C GLU A 153 0.41 11.17 -11.90
N ALA A 154 0.35 10.10 -11.10
CA ALA A 154 1.43 9.12 -10.98
C ALA A 154 1.63 8.34 -12.29
N ASP A 155 2.88 7.97 -12.63
CA ASP A 155 3.15 7.07 -13.78
C ASP A 155 2.50 5.69 -13.61
N SER A 156 2.28 5.27 -12.36
CA SER A 156 1.41 4.15 -12.02
C SER A 156 0.93 4.25 -10.57
N PHE A 157 -0.29 3.81 -10.34
CA PHE A 157 -0.88 3.63 -9.03
C PHE A 157 -1.16 2.16 -8.78
N LEU A 158 -0.87 1.70 -7.57
CA LEU A 158 -1.19 0.34 -7.12
C LEU A 158 -1.71 0.38 -5.68
N SER A 159 -2.88 -0.23 -5.46
CA SER A 159 -3.35 -0.43 -4.09
C SER A 159 -2.43 -1.38 -3.33
N GLY A 160 -1.99 -0.96 -2.15
CA GLY A 160 -1.15 -1.79 -1.27
C GLY A 160 -1.82 -3.10 -0.84
N PHE A 161 -3.15 -3.15 -0.86
CA PHE A 161 -3.89 -4.39 -0.61
C PHE A 161 -3.64 -5.45 -1.67
N LEU A 162 -3.38 -5.05 -2.92
CA LEU A 162 -3.20 -5.96 -4.05
C LEU A 162 -1.77 -6.50 -4.18
N ILE A 163 -0.82 -5.98 -3.42
CA ILE A 163 0.56 -6.48 -3.43
C ILE A 163 0.65 -7.73 -2.56
N PRO A 164 0.98 -8.90 -3.14
CA PRO A 164 1.02 -10.16 -2.42
C PRO A 164 1.95 -10.10 -1.20
N GLY A 165 1.41 -10.43 -0.04
CA GLY A 165 2.16 -10.47 1.21
C GLY A 165 2.52 -9.12 1.83
N LEU A 166 2.20 -7.98 1.20
CA LEU A 166 2.50 -6.65 1.76
C LEU A 166 1.69 -6.39 3.03
N LEU A 167 0.39 -6.62 2.98
CA LEU A 167 -0.46 -6.59 4.17
C LEU A 167 -0.96 -8.01 4.44
N PRO A 168 -0.55 -8.64 5.57
CA PRO A 168 -0.93 -10.01 5.89
C PRO A 168 -2.45 -10.20 5.89
N ILE A 169 -2.91 -11.30 5.32
CA ILE A 169 -4.31 -11.73 5.40
C ILE A 169 -4.42 -12.69 6.58
N PRO A 170 -5.25 -12.41 7.61
CA PRO A 170 -5.52 -13.38 8.65
C PRO A 170 -6.17 -14.64 8.06
N HIS A 171 -5.56 -15.81 8.24
CA HIS A 171 -6.01 -17.04 7.63
C HIS A 171 -5.90 -18.26 8.56
N ASP A 172 -6.62 -19.30 8.20
CA ASP A 172 -6.73 -20.60 8.85
C ASP A 172 -5.68 -21.64 8.40
N GLY A 173 -4.55 -21.15 7.85
CA GLY A 173 -3.51 -21.98 7.24
C GLY A 173 -3.71 -22.21 5.73
N SER A 174 -4.81 -21.76 5.14
CA SER A 174 -5.03 -21.81 3.69
C SER A 174 -4.50 -20.55 3.00
N GLU A 175 -4.21 -20.66 1.70
CA GLU A 175 -3.73 -19.56 0.89
C GLU A 175 -4.89 -18.66 0.46
N TRP A 176 -4.78 -17.36 0.76
CA TRP A 176 -5.73 -16.33 0.39
C TRP A 176 -5.10 -15.33 -0.57
N TYR A 177 -5.90 -14.85 -1.51
CA TYR A 177 -5.53 -13.86 -2.50
C TYR A 177 -6.37 -12.60 -2.33
N ARG A 178 -5.86 -11.46 -2.79
CA ARG A 178 -6.62 -10.22 -2.94
C ARG A 178 -6.67 -9.83 -4.40
N GLY A 179 -7.85 -9.38 -4.83
CA GLY A 179 -8.06 -8.95 -6.20
C GLY A 179 -9.34 -8.14 -6.35
N PHE A 180 -9.60 -7.72 -7.56
CA PHE A 180 -10.74 -6.88 -7.92
C PHE A 180 -11.46 -7.43 -9.17
N PRO A 181 -12.75 -7.17 -9.33
CA PRO A 181 -13.50 -7.63 -10.50
C PRO A 181 -13.08 -6.81 -11.73
N ILE A 182 -12.78 -7.49 -12.84
CA ILE A 182 -12.47 -6.85 -14.12
C ILE A 182 -13.64 -6.92 -15.11
N ASN A 183 -14.53 -7.84 -14.92
CA ASN A 183 -15.83 -7.91 -15.57
C ASN A 183 -16.78 -8.73 -14.71
N TYR A 184 -18.05 -8.40 -14.77
CA TYR A 184 -19.11 -9.14 -14.08
C TYR A 184 -20.39 -9.13 -14.93
N ASN A 185 -20.95 -10.30 -15.18
CA ASN A 185 -22.24 -10.46 -15.84
C ASN A 185 -23.32 -10.65 -14.76
N ALA A 186 -24.09 -9.60 -14.47
CA ALA A 186 -25.09 -9.60 -13.42
C ALA A 186 -26.26 -10.60 -13.72
N ASP A 187 -26.62 -10.79 -14.99
CA ASP A 187 -27.70 -11.70 -15.36
C ASP A 187 -27.37 -13.18 -15.09
N ARG A 188 -26.08 -13.51 -15.21
CA ARG A 188 -25.57 -14.88 -15.03
C ARG A 188 -24.81 -15.09 -13.75
N GLY A 189 -24.55 -14.02 -12.96
CA GLY A 189 -23.88 -14.07 -11.67
C GLY A 189 -22.41 -14.48 -11.70
N PHE A 190 -21.69 -14.32 -12.82
CA PHE A 190 -20.29 -14.71 -12.91
C PHE A 190 -19.41 -13.58 -13.47
N GLY A 191 -18.11 -13.68 -13.21
CA GLY A 191 -17.12 -12.75 -13.72
C GLY A 191 -15.70 -13.28 -13.58
N PHE A 192 -14.74 -12.36 -13.67
CA PHE A 192 -13.33 -12.64 -13.44
C PHE A 192 -12.74 -11.64 -12.42
N MET A 193 -12.00 -12.18 -11.44
CA MET A 193 -11.17 -11.40 -10.53
C MET A 193 -9.78 -11.27 -11.10
N ARG A 194 -9.22 -10.06 -11.05
CA ARG A 194 -7.79 -9.83 -11.28
C ARG A 194 -7.07 -9.81 -9.95
N TYR A 195 -5.96 -10.52 -9.87
CA TYR A 195 -5.04 -10.52 -8.74
C TYR A 195 -3.60 -10.48 -9.23
N TYR A 196 -2.65 -10.29 -8.32
CA TYR A 196 -1.24 -10.25 -8.68
C TYR A 196 -0.47 -11.37 -7.99
N SER A 197 0.53 -11.90 -8.70
CA SER A 197 1.58 -12.75 -8.14
C SER A 197 2.91 -12.01 -8.21
N LEU A 198 3.78 -12.26 -7.24
CA LEU A 198 5.10 -11.64 -7.19
C LEU A 198 6.12 -12.56 -7.87
N GLN A 199 6.56 -12.17 -9.06
CA GLN A 199 7.51 -12.89 -9.90
C GLN A 199 8.91 -12.23 -9.87
N PRO A 200 10.00 -12.90 -10.32
CA PRO A 200 11.32 -12.29 -10.35
C PRO A 200 11.41 -10.97 -11.14
N ASP A 201 10.61 -10.82 -12.16
CA ASP A 201 10.52 -9.63 -13.02
C ASP A 201 9.53 -8.56 -12.51
N GLY A 202 8.85 -8.80 -11.39
CA GLY A 202 7.92 -7.87 -10.76
C GLY A 202 6.56 -8.47 -10.47
N LEU A 203 5.53 -7.63 -10.44
CA LEU A 203 4.14 -8.04 -10.26
C LEU A 203 3.55 -8.51 -11.60
N LYS A 204 3.04 -9.73 -11.62
CA LYS A 204 2.33 -10.29 -12.76
C LYS A 204 0.83 -10.32 -12.49
N ALA A 205 0.06 -9.71 -13.40
CA ALA A 205 -1.39 -9.75 -13.35
C ALA A 205 -1.91 -11.12 -13.81
N GLU A 206 -2.77 -11.71 -13.00
CA GLU A 206 -3.44 -12.98 -13.26
C GLU A 206 -4.95 -12.82 -13.13
N SER A 207 -5.72 -13.75 -13.68
CA SER A 207 -7.17 -13.69 -13.61
C SER A 207 -7.74 -15.05 -13.24
N VAL A 208 -8.78 -15.04 -12.40
CA VAL A 208 -9.48 -16.25 -11.98
C VAL A 208 -10.99 -16.05 -12.15
N PHE A 209 -11.67 -17.09 -12.62
CA PHE A 209 -13.13 -17.12 -12.73
C PHE A 209 -13.77 -17.09 -11.34
N PHE A 210 -14.90 -16.41 -11.20
CA PHE A 210 -15.73 -16.49 -10.01
C PHE A 210 -17.24 -16.50 -10.35
N HIS A 211 -18.03 -17.04 -9.43
CA HIS A 211 -19.48 -16.96 -9.44
C HIS A 211 -19.96 -16.34 -8.13
N CYS A 212 -20.93 -15.43 -8.16
CA CYS A 212 -21.43 -14.71 -6.98
C CYS A 212 -21.93 -15.63 -5.87
N SER A 213 -22.49 -16.80 -6.21
CA SER A 213 -22.90 -17.81 -5.22
C SER A 213 -21.78 -18.36 -4.34
N LYS A 214 -20.51 -18.07 -4.65
CA LYS A 214 -19.32 -18.42 -3.86
C LYS A 214 -18.83 -17.28 -2.98
N SER A 215 -19.63 -16.22 -2.89
CA SER A 215 -19.32 -15.03 -2.08
C SER A 215 -20.23 -14.94 -0.84
N ASN A 216 -19.76 -14.20 0.14
CA ASN A 216 -20.51 -13.85 1.35
C ASN A 216 -20.90 -12.35 1.37
N VAL A 217 -20.87 -11.68 0.19
CA VAL A 217 -21.22 -10.26 0.09
C VAL A 217 -22.75 -10.07 0.18
N ALA A 218 -23.14 -8.93 0.75
CA ALA A 218 -24.57 -8.61 0.95
C ALA A 218 -25.34 -8.35 -0.36
N SER A 219 -24.65 -7.87 -1.41
CA SER A 219 -25.23 -7.60 -2.73
C SER A 219 -24.21 -7.86 -3.83
N ASP A 220 -24.65 -8.50 -4.91
CA ASP A 220 -23.80 -8.79 -6.08
C ASP A 220 -23.41 -7.53 -6.86
N SER A 221 -24.09 -6.38 -6.61
CA SER A 221 -23.77 -5.11 -7.25
C SER A 221 -22.35 -4.60 -6.94
N VAL A 222 -21.76 -5.05 -5.84
CA VAL A 222 -20.37 -4.70 -5.48
C VAL A 222 -19.35 -5.24 -6.50
N PHE A 223 -19.70 -6.25 -7.31
CA PHE A 223 -18.82 -6.77 -8.36
C PHE A 223 -18.85 -5.95 -9.66
N LEU A 224 -19.74 -4.95 -9.75
CA LEU A 224 -19.77 -4.01 -10.88
C LEU A 224 -18.73 -2.91 -10.77
N ASP A 225 -18.19 -2.70 -9.59
CA ASP A 225 -17.19 -1.68 -9.33
C ASP A 225 -15.79 -2.32 -9.19
N SER A 226 -14.88 -1.95 -10.11
CA SER A 226 -13.50 -2.43 -10.13
C SER A 226 -12.62 -1.83 -9.03
N ASP A 227 -13.09 -0.82 -8.31
CA ASP A 227 -12.36 -0.24 -7.16
C ASP A 227 -12.54 -1.09 -5.89
N ASN A 228 -13.55 -1.96 -5.87
CA ASN A 228 -13.79 -2.87 -4.75
C ASN A 228 -12.77 -4.01 -4.75
N ILE A 229 -12.11 -4.20 -3.60
CA ILE A 229 -11.13 -5.27 -3.41
C ILE A 229 -11.75 -6.38 -2.55
N PHE A 230 -11.49 -7.62 -2.97
CA PHE A 230 -11.99 -8.83 -2.34
C PHE A 230 -10.85 -9.73 -1.91
N GLU A 231 -11.07 -10.46 -0.83
CA GLU A 231 -10.26 -11.62 -0.44
C GLU A 231 -10.96 -12.89 -0.89
N PHE A 232 -10.19 -13.85 -1.41
CA PHE A 232 -10.73 -15.13 -1.90
C PHE A 232 -9.68 -16.23 -1.86
N LYS A 233 -10.15 -17.48 -1.98
CA LYS A 233 -9.31 -18.65 -2.19
C LYS A 233 -9.42 -19.11 -3.64
N ILE A 234 -8.36 -19.70 -4.17
CA ILE A 234 -8.35 -20.27 -5.52
C ILE A 234 -8.32 -21.79 -5.40
N VAL A 235 -9.25 -22.46 -6.06
CA VAL A 235 -9.35 -23.91 -6.11
C VAL A 235 -9.48 -24.41 -7.55
N ALA A 236 -9.16 -25.68 -7.79
CA ALA A 236 -9.46 -26.31 -9.08
C ALA A 236 -10.97 -26.37 -9.28
N ASN A 237 -11.43 -26.02 -10.50
CA ASN A 237 -12.84 -26.08 -10.82
C ASN A 237 -13.31 -27.56 -10.84
N PRO A 238 -14.40 -27.91 -10.13
CA PRO A 238 -14.89 -29.30 -10.05
C PRO A 238 -15.22 -29.92 -11.40
N ASP A 239 -15.78 -29.11 -12.31
CA ASP A 239 -16.23 -29.55 -13.64
C ASP A 239 -15.12 -29.55 -14.69
N ASN A 240 -14.00 -28.83 -14.41
CA ASN A 240 -12.87 -28.76 -15.31
C ASN A 240 -11.56 -28.56 -14.53
N LYS A 241 -10.89 -29.65 -14.22
CA LYS A 241 -9.64 -29.66 -13.41
C LYS A 241 -8.50 -28.82 -14.00
N ASN A 242 -8.56 -28.44 -15.27
CA ASN A 242 -7.57 -27.56 -15.90
C ASN A 242 -7.89 -26.07 -15.72
N LYS A 243 -9.01 -25.74 -15.08
CA LYS A 243 -9.41 -24.37 -14.76
C LYS A 243 -9.48 -24.18 -13.25
N THR A 244 -9.29 -22.96 -12.83
CA THR A 244 -9.41 -22.54 -11.42
C THR A 244 -10.60 -21.63 -11.25
N GLU A 245 -11.14 -21.60 -10.03
CA GLU A 245 -12.20 -20.69 -9.63
C GLU A 245 -11.92 -20.07 -8.26
N ALA A 246 -12.38 -18.82 -8.08
CA ALA A 246 -12.35 -18.15 -6.79
C ALA A 246 -13.57 -18.56 -5.95
N ILE A 247 -13.31 -18.89 -4.68
CA ILE A 247 -14.33 -19.26 -3.69
C ILE A 247 -14.12 -18.51 -2.39
N ALA A 248 -15.09 -18.58 -1.48
CA ALA A 248 -15.06 -17.93 -0.17
C ALA A 248 -14.78 -16.42 -0.29
N ILE A 249 -15.37 -15.78 -1.31
CA ILE A 249 -15.14 -14.39 -1.66
C ILE A 249 -15.78 -13.49 -0.60
N ARG A 250 -15.01 -12.52 -0.07
CA ARG A 250 -15.47 -11.55 0.92
C ARG A 250 -14.88 -10.16 0.63
N SER A 251 -15.63 -9.11 0.92
CA SER A 251 -15.12 -7.73 0.79
C SER A 251 -14.13 -7.40 1.89
N ILE A 252 -13.07 -6.66 1.57
CA ILE A 252 -12.12 -6.19 2.59
C ILE A 252 -12.72 -5.06 3.46
N GLU A 253 -13.69 -4.31 2.98
CA GLU A 253 -14.39 -3.29 3.76
C GLU A 253 -15.19 -3.88 4.91
N GLU A 254 -15.83 -5.03 4.68
CA GLU A 254 -16.57 -5.76 5.72
C GLU A 254 -15.68 -6.39 6.81
N ILE A 255 -14.39 -6.57 6.51
CA ILE A 255 -13.42 -7.16 7.45
C ILE A 255 -12.81 -6.09 8.37
N GLN A 256 -12.78 -4.83 7.91
CA GLN A 256 -12.18 -3.70 8.64
C GLN A 256 -13.20 -2.93 9.50
N SER A 257 -14.49 -3.17 9.32
CA SER A 257 -15.59 -2.65 10.16
C SER A 257 -15.80 -3.51 11.40
#